data_cfbfa57ac5647923c9c77e2f17b3287c
#
_entry.id   cfbfa57ac5647923c9c77e2f17b3287c
#
_cell.length_a   1.000
_cell.length_b   1.000
_cell.length_c   1.000
_cell.angle_alpha   90.00
_cell.angle_beta   90.00
_cell.angle_gamma   90.00
#
_symmetry.space_group_name_H-M   'P 1'
#
loop_
_entity.id
_entity.type
_entity.pdbx_description
1 polymer ?
#
loop_
_entity_poly.entity_id
_entity_poly.type
_entity_poly.pdbx_seq_one_letter_code
_entity_poly.pdbx_strand_id
1 'polypeptide(L)'
;MKKRSKILASIVLAGTIVLGLAGCGDSGSANGGTQSGKNSGAKYQVGICQLVQHEALDAATKGFKDALKDKLGDEVSFDEQNAAGDASTCSTICTTFVTNDYDLILGNATAALQAASAATDSIPILGTSITDYATALDMSDWSGTTGKNISGTTDLAPLDEQAKCIKELFPDAKNIGIIYCSSEPNSIYQSTTITKYLEDEGYTVKEYTFSDSNDVAAVTQSACDASDAIYIPTDNTAA
;
A
#
# COMPACT_ATOMS: atom_id res chain seq x y z
N MET A 1 -56.67 30.95 -3.30
CA MET A 1 -57.54 30.73 -2.09
C MET A 1 -56.76 29.91 -1.05
N LYS A 2 -56.71 30.51 0.21
CA LYS A 2 -56.37 29.93 1.53
C LYS A 2 -55.02 29.20 1.68
N LYS A 3 -53.92 29.83 2.19
CA LYS A 3 -53.52 30.13 3.58
C LYS A 3 -53.88 29.08 4.65
N ARG A 4 -52.79 28.56 5.32
CA ARG A 4 -52.61 28.36 6.79
C ARG A 4 -51.24 27.66 7.02
N SER A 5 -50.21 28.27 7.43
CA SER A 5 -49.60 28.80 8.65
C SER A 5 -50.00 28.14 9.97
N LYS A 6 -49.02 27.64 10.71
CA LYS A 6 -48.88 27.56 12.20
C LYS A 6 -47.50 26.89 12.50
N ILE A 7 -46.46 27.63 12.95
CA ILE A 7 -46.19 28.20 14.29
C ILE A 7 -45.70 27.13 15.31
N LEU A 8 -44.38 27.25 15.63
CA LEU A 8 -43.68 27.24 16.93
C LEU A 8 -44.08 26.23 18.03
N ALA A 9 -43.06 25.54 18.55
CA ALA A 9 -42.84 25.50 20.01
C ALA A 9 -41.37 25.14 20.33
N SER A 10 -40.67 26.14 20.85
CA SER A 10 -39.39 25.98 21.59
C SER A 10 -39.70 25.46 22.97
N ILE A 11 -38.92 24.45 23.46
CA ILE A 11 -38.84 24.17 24.89
C ILE A 11 -37.37 24.16 25.29
N VAL A 12 -37.01 25.20 26.03
CA VAL A 12 -35.82 25.33 26.86
C VAL A 12 -36.12 24.61 28.17
N LEU A 13 -35.25 23.69 28.61
CA LEU A 13 -35.26 23.27 30.00
C LEU A 13 -33.81 23.21 30.51
N ALA A 14 -33.55 24.13 31.42
CA ALA A 14 -32.30 24.28 32.17
C ALA A 14 -32.38 23.55 33.50
N GLY A 15 -31.20 23.13 33.99
CA GLY A 15 -30.91 22.83 35.42
C GLY A 15 -30.96 21.35 35.73
N THR A 16 -29.96 20.74 36.29
CA THR A 16 -29.34 20.99 37.59
C THR A 16 -28.04 20.19 37.74
N ILE A 17 -27.06 20.85 38.33
CA ILE A 17 -25.79 20.28 38.77
C ILE A 17 -26.06 19.47 40.07
N VAL A 18 -25.61 18.21 40.16
CA VAL A 18 -25.42 17.51 41.41
C VAL A 18 -23.99 16.95 41.45
N LEU A 19 -23.19 17.52 42.34
CA LEU A 19 -21.92 16.89 42.79
C LEU A 19 -22.29 15.70 43.70
N GLY A 20 -21.64 14.58 43.37
CA GLY A 20 -21.66 13.40 44.24
C GLY A 20 -20.30 12.70 44.17
N LEU A 21 -19.53 12.79 45.27
CA LEU A 21 -18.25 12.08 45.45
C LEU A 21 -18.46 10.63 45.84
N ALA A 22 -17.48 9.84 45.43
CA ALA A 22 -16.96 8.59 46.02
C ALA A 22 -17.74 7.29 45.83
N GLY A 23 -17.02 6.31 45.24
CA GLY A 23 -17.38 4.89 45.30
C GLY A 23 -16.45 4.09 44.38
N CYS A 24 -15.40 3.45 44.94
CA CYS A 24 -14.62 2.42 44.30
C CYS A 24 -15.51 1.21 43.92
N GLY A 25 -15.30 0.65 42.71
CA GLY A 25 -15.95 -0.58 42.28
C GLY A 25 -15.44 -0.99 40.89
N ASP A 26 -14.62 -2.01 40.93
CA ASP A 26 -14.08 -2.75 39.79
C ASP A 26 -15.20 -3.31 38.89
N SER A 27 -15.12 -3.13 37.59
CA SER A 27 -15.60 -4.08 36.56
C SER A 27 -15.40 -3.49 35.15
N GLY A 28 -14.76 -4.28 34.29
CA GLY A 28 -14.32 -3.95 32.94
C GLY A 28 -15.39 -3.41 32.02
N SER A 29 -14.93 -2.49 31.16
CA SER A 29 -15.61 -2.17 29.91
C SER A 29 -14.57 -1.84 28.87
N ALA A 30 -14.63 -2.58 27.79
CA ALA A 30 -13.83 -2.38 26.60
C ALA A 30 -14.06 -0.98 26.04
N ASN A 31 -13.01 -0.21 25.89
CA ASN A 31 -13.01 1.00 25.11
C ASN A 31 -11.86 0.89 24.11
N GLY A 32 -12.21 0.63 22.83
CA GLY A 32 -11.30 0.65 21.71
C GLY A 32 -10.79 2.07 21.47
N GLY A 33 -9.70 2.40 22.10
CA GLY A 33 -8.87 3.54 21.79
C GLY A 33 -7.52 2.98 21.39
N THR A 34 -7.17 3.13 20.11
CA THR A 34 -5.83 2.81 19.59
C THR A 34 -4.84 3.75 20.29
N GLN A 35 -4.34 3.35 21.45
CA GLN A 35 -3.15 3.97 22.03
C GLN A 35 -1.94 3.35 21.31
N SER A 36 -1.33 4.14 20.41
CA SER A 36 0.06 3.97 20.03
C SER A 36 0.91 4.13 21.30
N GLY A 37 1.05 3.02 22.04
CA GLY A 37 1.83 3.00 23.26
C GLY A 37 3.26 2.57 22.93
N LYS A 38 4.24 3.40 23.25
CA LYS A 38 5.63 2.94 23.41
C LYS A 38 5.58 1.67 24.27
N ASN A 39 5.91 0.55 23.66
CA ASN A 39 6.04 -0.71 24.38
C ASN A 39 7.27 -0.57 25.29
N SER A 40 7.07 -0.41 26.58
CA SER A 40 8.01 0.07 27.58
C SER A 40 9.13 -0.92 27.94
N GLY A 41 9.60 -1.72 26.97
CA GLY A 41 10.65 -2.71 27.21
C GLY A 41 11.52 -3.04 26.00
N ALA A 42 11.06 -2.78 24.78
CA ALA A 42 11.87 -3.07 23.60
C ALA A 42 12.92 -1.96 23.37
N LYS A 43 14.11 -2.37 22.97
CA LYS A 43 15.24 -1.48 22.67
C LYS A 43 15.10 -0.81 21.29
N TYR A 44 14.49 -1.52 20.36
CA TYR A 44 14.27 -1.06 18.99
C TYR A 44 12.78 -1.03 18.66
N GLN A 45 12.34 0.08 18.04
CA GLN A 45 11.00 0.25 17.53
C GLN A 45 11.01 0.30 16.01
N VAL A 46 10.26 -0.59 15.37
CA VAL A 46 10.19 -0.71 13.91
C VAL A 46 8.77 -0.38 13.45
N GLY A 47 8.66 0.65 12.61
CA GLY A 47 7.42 1.00 11.93
C GLY A 47 7.28 0.20 10.64
N ILE A 48 6.11 -0.34 10.40
CA ILE A 48 5.78 -1.08 9.17
C ILE A 48 4.59 -0.38 8.51
N CYS A 49 4.83 0.23 7.36
CA CYS A 49 3.79 0.78 6.50
C CYS A 49 3.54 -0.23 5.37
N GLN A 50 2.42 -0.91 5.41
CA GLN A 50 1.95 -1.79 4.34
C GLN A 50 0.87 -1.10 3.53
N LEU A 51 0.98 -1.08 2.20
CA LEU A 51 0.05 -0.36 1.33
C LEU A 51 -1.38 -0.88 1.46
N VAL A 52 -1.56 -2.19 1.34
CA VAL A 52 -2.89 -2.82 1.37
C VAL A 52 -2.80 -4.22 1.97
N GLN A 53 -3.90 -4.73 2.48
CA GLN A 53 -3.98 -6.11 2.92
C GLN A 53 -4.09 -7.04 1.69
N HIS A 54 -3.05 -7.84 1.50
CA HIS A 54 -2.93 -8.80 0.41
C HIS A 54 -2.03 -9.94 0.85
N GLU A 55 -2.33 -11.19 0.48
CA GLU A 55 -1.59 -12.38 0.95
C GLU A 55 -0.08 -12.29 0.73
N ALA A 56 0.36 -11.76 -0.41
CA ALA A 56 1.80 -11.61 -0.71
C ALA A 56 2.47 -10.55 0.18
N LEU A 57 1.81 -9.39 0.39
CA LEU A 57 2.33 -8.32 1.25
C LEU A 57 2.32 -8.75 2.72
N ASP A 58 1.27 -9.44 3.17
CA ASP A 58 1.16 -10.00 4.51
C ASP A 58 2.29 -11.01 4.77
N ALA A 59 2.59 -11.88 3.78
CA ALA A 59 3.69 -12.84 3.87
C ALA A 59 5.06 -12.14 3.93
N ALA A 60 5.29 -11.09 3.16
CA ALA A 60 6.52 -10.30 3.19
C ALA A 60 6.70 -9.59 4.54
N THR A 61 5.66 -8.95 5.05
CA THR A 61 5.64 -8.33 6.39
C THR A 61 5.92 -9.37 7.48
N LYS A 62 5.25 -10.52 7.40
CA LYS A 62 5.46 -11.61 8.37
C LYS A 62 6.91 -12.10 8.34
N GLY A 63 7.47 -12.38 7.17
CA GLY A 63 8.84 -12.85 7.02
C GLY A 63 9.87 -11.86 7.57
N PHE A 64 9.67 -10.57 7.33
CA PHE A 64 10.48 -9.51 7.90
C PHE A 64 10.44 -9.50 9.44
N LYS A 65 9.23 -9.56 10.02
CA LYS A 65 9.04 -9.59 11.49
C LYS A 65 9.67 -10.82 12.11
N ASP A 66 9.46 -12.00 11.51
CA ASP A 66 10.01 -13.26 12.00
C ASP A 66 11.55 -13.20 12.02
N ALA A 67 12.17 -12.74 10.94
CA ALA A 67 13.64 -12.62 10.85
C ALA A 67 14.23 -11.65 11.88
N LEU A 68 13.57 -10.54 12.17
CA LEU A 68 14.00 -9.62 13.22
C LEU A 68 13.80 -10.21 14.62
N LYS A 69 12.69 -10.88 14.87
CA LYS A 69 12.45 -11.57 16.14
C LYS A 69 13.45 -12.69 16.41
N ASP A 70 13.79 -13.46 15.39
CA ASP A 70 14.81 -14.53 15.51
C ASP A 70 16.17 -13.96 15.91
N LYS A 71 16.50 -12.74 15.49
CA LYS A 71 17.80 -12.11 15.77
C LYS A 71 17.82 -11.31 17.07
N LEU A 72 16.73 -10.62 17.39
CA LEU A 72 16.67 -9.60 18.44
C LEU A 72 15.75 -10.01 19.61
N GLY A 73 14.95 -11.06 19.45
CA GLY A 73 14.02 -11.53 20.49
C GLY A 73 13.08 -10.44 20.96
N ASP A 74 13.06 -10.22 22.26
CA ASP A 74 12.21 -9.20 22.91
C ASP A 74 12.78 -7.77 22.82
N GLU A 75 13.98 -7.61 22.27
CA GLU A 75 14.57 -6.28 22.06
C GLU A 75 13.90 -5.49 20.92
N VAL A 76 13.08 -6.13 20.07
CA VAL A 76 12.39 -5.47 18.96
C VAL A 76 10.88 -5.46 19.17
N SER A 77 10.27 -4.30 18.91
CA SER A 77 8.81 -4.14 18.83
C SER A 77 8.41 -3.60 17.44
N PHE A 78 7.19 -3.96 17.03
CA PHE A 78 6.66 -3.56 15.73
C PHE A 78 5.37 -2.76 15.91
N ASP A 79 5.26 -1.68 15.15
CA ASP A 79 4.00 -0.96 14.89
C ASP A 79 3.67 -1.16 13.41
N GLU A 80 2.71 -2.03 13.14
CA GLU A 80 2.27 -2.40 11.80
C GLU A 80 0.99 -1.67 11.46
N GLN A 81 1.05 -0.86 10.40
CA GLN A 81 -0.07 -0.05 9.93
C GLN A 81 -0.37 -0.37 8.48
N ASN A 82 -1.66 -0.49 8.15
CA ASN A 82 -2.15 -0.75 6.81
C ASN A 82 -2.82 0.51 6.25
N ALA A 83 -2.39 0.92 5.06
CA ALA A 83 -2.88 2.14 4.41
C ALA A 83 -4.16 1.94 3.59
N ALA A 84 -4.69 0.72 3.54
CA ALA A 84 -5.92 0.38 2.81
C ALA A 84 -5.93 0.82 1.33
N GLY A 85 -4.76 0.77 0.68
CA GLY A 85 -4.57 1.15 -0.73
C GLY A 85 -4.38 2.65 -0.98
N ASP A 86 -4.37 3.48 0.08
CA ASP A 86 -4.33 4.94 -0.05
C ASP A 86 -2.92 5.51 0.24
N ALA A 87 -2.31 6.16 -0.77
CA ALA A 87 -0.98 6.74 -0.67
C ALA A 87 -0.89 7.90 0.35
N SER A 88 -1.98 8.64 0.56
CA SER A 88 -2.01 9.73 1.55
C SER A 88 -2.01 9.18 2.97
N THR A 89 -2.65 8.04 3.17
CA THR A 89 -2.61 7.29 4.41
C THR A 89 -1.21 6.74 4.68
N CYS A 90 -0.49 6.23 3.65
CA CYS A 90 0.93 5.87 3.79
C CYS A 90 1.76 7.05 4.32
N SER A 91 1.55 8.25 3.77
CA SER A 91 2.26 9.46 4.19
C SER A 91 1.98 9.82 5.65
N THR A 92 0.74 9.67 6.09
CA THR A 92 0.34 9.91 7.49
C THR A 92 0.99 8.90 8.43
N ILE A 93 0.99 7.61 8.07
CA ILE A 93 1.62 6.52 8.82
C ILE A 93 3.12 6.78 8.98
N CYS A 94 3.83 7.03 7.86
CA CYS A 94 5.26 7.25 7.89
C CYS A 94 5.65 8.51 8.69
N THR A 95 4.87 9.60 8.57
CA THR A 95 5.06 10.80 9.39
C THR A 95 4.89 10.51 10.88
N THR A 96 3.96 9.63 11.24
CA THR A 96 3.76 9.19 12.63
C THR A 96 4.97 8.43 13.16
N PHE A 97 5.56 7.52 12.36
CA PHE A 97 6.78 6.81 12.74
C PHE A 97 7.96 7.75 12.96
N VAL A 98 8.14 8.73 12.08
CA VAL A 98 9.19 9.75 12.21
C VAL A 98 9.00 10.60 13.47
N THR A 99 7.76 11.06 13.72
CA THR A 99 7.44 11.88 14.89
C THR A 99 7.66 11.15 16.22
N ASN A 100 7.54 9.83 16.21
CA ASN A 100 7.75 8.97 17.39
C ASN A 100 9.18 8.41 17.47
N ASP A 101 10.12 8.92 16.65
CA ASP A 101 11.54 8.54 16.66
C ASP A 101 11.75 7.01 16.55
N TYR A 102 11.13 6.36 15.54
CA TYR A 102 11.34 4.94 15.30
C TYR A 102 12.75 4.67 14.76
N ASP A 103 13.29 3.49 15.07
CA ASP A 103 14.68 3.13 14.71
C ASP A 103 14.81 2.63 13.27
N LEU A 104 13.71 2.14 12.68
CA LEU A 104 13.65 1.59 11.33
C LEU A 104 12.22 1.69 10.79
N ILE A 105 12.08 1.96 9.49
CA ILE A 105 10.80 1.91 8.78
C ILE A 105 10.88 0.84 7.69
N LEU A 106 9.88 -0.05 7.65
CA LEU A 106 9.62 -0.92 6.50
C LEU A 106 8.54 -0.29 5.63
N GLY A 107 8.85 -0.04 4.36
CA GLY A 107 7.86 0.28 3.32
C GLY A 107 7.55 -0.97 2.51
N ASN A 108 6.33 -1.50 2.63
CA ASN A 108 5.87 -2.66 1.89
C ASN A 108 4.94 -2.23 0.76
N ALA A 109 5.40 -2.35 -0.46
CA ALA A 109 4.94 -1.84 -1.74
C ALA A 109 5.44 -0.41 -2.06
N THR A 110 5.39 -0.06 -3.36
CA THR A 110 5.97 1.17 -3.93
C THR A 110 5.48 2.44 -3.25
N ALA A 111 4.17 2.61 -3.07
CA ALA A 111 3.62 3.82 -2.45
C ALA A 111 4.02 3.98 -0.97
N ALA A 112 4.16 2.87 -0.23
CA ALA A 112 4.65 2.89 1.14
C ALA A 112 6.12 3.28 1.22
N LEU A 113 6.97 2.78 0.30
CA LEU A 113 8.37 3.18 0.18
C LEU A 113 8.49 4.68 -0.18
N GLN A 114 7.71 5.17 -1.12
CA GLN A 114 7.67 6.59 -1.51
C GLN A 114 7.31 7.48 -0.32
N ALA A 115 6.28 7.10 0.44
CA ALA A 115 5.85 7.81 1.63
C ALA A 115 6.95 7.84 2.71
N ALA A 116 7.61 6.72 2.97
CA ALA A 116 8.72 6.64 3.92
C ALA A 116 9.90 7.50 3.47
N SER A 117 10.28 7.43 2.18
CA SER A 117 11.35 8.24 1.60
C SER A 117 11.08 9.74 1.68
N ALA A 118 9.83 10.15 1.53
CA ALA A 118 9.43 11.56 1.66
C ALA A 118 9.39 12.03 3.12
N ALA A 119 9.17 11.13 4.07
CA ALA A 119 9.02 11.49 5.48
C ALA A 119 10.36 11.68 6.20
N THR A 120 11.43 10.99 5.80
CA THR A 120 12.73 11.05 6.49
C THR A 120 13.91 10.75 5.57
N ASP A 121 15.02 11.45 5.82
CA ASP A 121 16.33 11.19 5.22
C ASP A 121 17.36 10.62 6.23
N SER A 122 16.94 10.40 7.47
CA SER A 122 17.81 9.98 8.58
C SER A 122 17.46 8.62 9.16
N ILE A 123 16.17 8.30 9.34
CA ILE A 123 15.77 6.98 9.82
C ILE A 123 16.02 5.98 8.70
N PRO A 124 16.70 4.85 8.95
CA PRO A 124 16.87 3.80 7.95
C PRO A 124 15.51 3.30 7.43
N ILE A 125 15.42 3.11 6.12
CA ILE A 125 14.24 2.59 5.45
C ILE A 125 14.60 1.31 4.72
N LEU A 126 13.81 0.25 4.92
CA LEU A 126 13.85 -0.96 4.10
C LEU A 126 12.60 -1.04 3.24
N GLY A 127 12.80 -1.35 1.96
CA GLY A 127 11.70 -1.62 1.03
C GLY A 127 11.56 -3.12 0.81
N THR A 128 10.34 -3.59 0.72
CA THR A 128 10.00 -4.94 0.24
C THR A 128 8.80 -4.86 -0.70
N SER A 129 8.64 -5.82 -1.59
CA SER A 129 7.61 -5.79 -2.63
C SER A 129 7.74 -4.54 -3.50
N ILE A 130 8.97 -4.22 -3.87
CA ILE A 130 9.31 -3.06 -4.72
C ILE A 130 9.75 -3.57 -6.09
N THR A 131 8.98 -3.22 -7.10
CA THR A 131 9.25 -3.61 -8.49
C THR A 131 10.57 -3.01 -8.99
N ASP A 132 10.71 -1.70 -8.90
CA ASP A 132 11.90 -0.96 -9.37
C ASP A 132 12.18 0.26 -8.49
N TYR A 133 13.37 0.29 -7.89
CA TYR A 133 13.75 1.38 -6.98
C TYR A 133 14.01 2.70 -7.70
N ALA A 134 14.52 2.66 -8.94
CA ALA A 134 14.73 3.88 -9.70
C ALA A 134 13.41 4.59 -9.98
N THR A 135 12.40 3.83 -10.42
CA THR A 135 11.04 4.34 -10.66
C THR A 135 10.37 4.77 -9.35
N ALA A 136 10.47 3.96 -8.29
CA ALA A 136 9.84 4.26 -7.01
C ALA A 136 10.37 5.55 -6.38
N LEU A 137 11.65 5.87 -6.57
CA LEU A 137 12.33 7.00 -5.96
C LEU A 137 12.61 8.16 -6.94
N ASP A 138 12.06 8.09 -8.17
CA ASP A 138 12.26 9.07 -9.26
C ASP A 138 13.74 9.38 -9.52
N MET A 139 14.55 8.32 -9.69
CA MET A 139 15.98 8.41 -9.85
C MET A 139 16.39 8.24 -11.31
N SER A 140 16.73 9.35 -11.99
CA SER A 140 17.20 9.33 -13.39
C SER A 140 18.61 8.73 -13.54
N ASP A 141 19.45 8.87 -12.50
CA ASP A 141 20.87 8.46 -12.52
C ASP A 141 21.08 7.16 -11.71
N TRP A 142 20.25 6.15 -11.96
CA TRP A 142 20.32 4.89 -11.23
C TRP A 142 21.64 4.15 -11.47
N SER A 143 22.37 3.89 -10.40
CA SER A 143 23.67 3.19 -10.42
C SER A 143 23.66 1.84 -9.69
N GLY A 144 22.49 1.31 -9.36
CA GLY A 144 22.32 0.09 -8.56
C GLY A 144 22.27 0.34 -7.05
N THR A 145 22.35 1.59 -6.62
CA THR A 145 22.21 1.98 -5.21
C THR A 145 21.39 3.25 -5.09
N THR A 146 20.66 3.40 -3.98
CA THR A 146 19.86 4.60 -3.75
C THR A 146 20.69 5.81 -3.35
N GLY A 147 21.89 5.60 -2.80
CA GLY A 147 22.72 6.68 -2.25
C GLY A 147 22.08 7.44 -1.08
N LYS A 148 21.02 6.86 -0.48
CA LYS A 148 20.22 7.43 0.62
C LYS A 148 20.16 6.45 1.80
N ASN A 149 19.38 6.81 2.81
CA ASN A 149 19.04 5.96 3.96
C ASN A 149 18.11 4.78 3.62
N ILE A 150 18.03 4.37 2.35
CA ILE A 150 17.09 3.38 1.82
C ILE A 150 17.84 2.18 1.25
N SER A 151 17.38 0.98 1.59
CA SER A 151 17.80 -0.29 1.03
C SER A 151 16.60 -1.24 0.96
N GLY A 152 16.78 -2.45 0.43
CA GLY A 152 15.71 -3.46 0.43
C GLY A 152 15.85 -4.49 -0.68
N THR A 153 14.75 -5.11 -1.03
CA THR A 153 14.64 -6.15 -2.05
C THR A 153 13.71 -5.75 -3.17
N THR A 154 13.96 -6.24 -4.38
CA THR A 154 13.04 -6.13 -5.51
C THR A 154 12.29 -7.44 -5.72
N ASP A 155 11.06 -7.35 -6.19
CA ASP A 155 10.22 -8.47 -6.62
C ASP A 155 9.99 -8.48 -8.14
N LEU A 156 10.71 -7.63 -8.90
CA LEU A 156 10.57 -7.57 -10.34
C LEU A 156 10.87 -8.93 -10.97
N ALA A 157 9.86 -9.52 -11.59
CA ALA A 157 10.00 -10.74 -12.35
C ALA A 157 10.72 -10.47 -13.70
N PRO A 158 11.35 -11.48 -14.32
CA PRO A 158 11.99 -11.35 -15.62
C PRO A 158 10.92 -11.18 -16.72
N LEU A 159 10.64 -9.94 -17.08
CA LEU A 159 9.55 -9.57 -18.00
C LEU A 159 9.75 -10.12 -19.43
N ASP A 160 10.99 -10.24 -19.87
CA ASP A 160 11.35 -10.90 -21.14
C ASP A 160 11.00 -12.39 -21.15
N GLU A 161 11.21 -13.09 -20.05
CA GLU A 161 10.82 -14.49 -19.92
C GLU A 161 9.29 -14.64 -19.80
N GLN A 162 8.60 -13.68 -19.19
CA GLN A 162 7.15 -13.67 -19.16
C GLN A 162 6.55 -13.49 -20.56
N ALA A 163 7.12 -12.63 -21.39
CA ALA A 163 6.69 -12.46 -22.78
C ALA A 163 6.87 -13.76 -23.59
N LYS A 164 8.00 -14.45 -23.42
CA LYS A 164 8.25 -15.78 -24.03
C LYS A 164 7.26 -16.83 -23.54
N CYS A 165 6.95 -16.82 -22.25
CA CYS A 165 5.95 -17.73 -21.65
C CYS A 165 4.56 -17.49 -22.27
N ILE A 166 4.16 -16.23 -22.48
CA ILE A 166 2.92 -15.90 -23.20
C ILE A 166 2.96 -16.48 -24.62
N LYS A 167 4.10 -16.42 -25.31
CA LYS A 167 4.26 -16.98 -26.65
C LYS A 167 4.07 -18.51 -26.68
N GLU A 168 4.56 -19.18 -25.66
CA GLU A 168 4.42 -20.64 -25.56
C GLU A 168 2.97 -21.04 -25.23
N LEU A 169 2.31 -20.29 -24.34
CA LEU A 169 0.95 -20.59 -23.87
C LEU A 169 -0.13 -20.21 -24.90
N PHE A 170 0.10 -19.13 -25.64
CA PHE A 170 -0.88 -18.54 -26.57
C PHE A 170 -0.25 -18.33 -27.97
N PRO A 171 0.20 -19.38 -28.66
CA PRO A 171 0.96 -19.26 -29.93
C PRO A 171 0.13 -18.66 -31.06
N ASP A 172 -1.19 -18.76 -31.02
CA ASP A 172 -2.10 -18.26 -32.04
C ASP A 172 -2.65 -16.84 -31.71
N ALA A 173 -2.39 -16.32 -30.52
CA ALA A 173 -2.82 -14.99 -30.13
C ALA A 173 -2.13 -13.92 -30.98
N LYS A 174 -2.82 -12.81 -31.22
CA LYS A 174 -2.31 -11.65 -31.94
C LYS A 174 -2.42 -10.38 -31.14
N ASN A 175 -3.44 -10.28 -30.29
CA ASN A 175 -3.75 -9.11 -29.50
C ASN A 175 -3.64 -9.44 -28.02
N ILE A 176 -2.71 -8.77 -27.34
CA ILE A 176 -2.55 -8.89 -25.89
C ILE A 176 -3.07 -7.63 -25.24
N GLY A 177 -4.02 -7.80 -24.29
CA GLY A 177 -4.47 -6.73 -23.43
C GLY A 177 -3.62 -6.66 -22.16
N ILE A 178 -3.18 -5.48 -21.74
CA ILE A 178 -2.54 -5.28 -20.45
C ILE A 178 -3.49 -4.49 -19.56
N ILE A 179 -3.84 -5.04 -18.40
CA ILE A 179 -4.75 -4.37 -17.44
C ILE A 179 -3.94 -3.96 -16.22
N TYR A 180 -4.02 -2.68 -15.84
CA TYR A 180 -3.32 -2.18 -14.65
C TYR A 180 -3.90 -0.87 -14.12
N CYS A 181 -3.58 -0.56 -12.85
CA CYS A 181 -3.92 0.72 -12.23
C CYS A 181 -2.97 1.83 -12.67
N SER A 182 -3.52 2.88 -13.32
CA SER A 182 -2.74 4.01 -13.84
C SER A 182 -2.13 4.91 -12.77
N SER A 183 -2.52 4.75 -11.51
CA SER A 183 -1.94 5.48 -10.38
C SER A 183 -0.74 4.76 -9.73
N GLU A 184 -0.39 3.55 -10.19
CA GLU A 184 0.70 2.75 -9.65
C GLU A 184 1.96 2.83 -10.53
N PRO A 185 3.05 3.49 -10.09
CA PRO A 185 4.29 3.59 -10.88
C PRO A 185 4.93 2.24 -11.20
N ASN A 186 4.82 1.25 -10.28
CA ASN A 186 5.27 -0.13 -10.49
C ASN A 186 4.55 -0.80 -11.66
N SER A 187 3.26 -0.58 -11.80
CA SER A 187 2.43 -1.17 -12.86
C SER A 187 2.71 -0.51 -14.21
N ILE A 188 2.88 0.82 -14.23
CA ILE A 188 3.29 1.58 -15.43
C ILE A 188 4.66 1.10 -15.92
N TYR A 189 5.63 0.94 -15.02
CA TYR A 189 6.98 0.44 -15.36
C TYR A 189 6.91 -0.94 -16.00
N GLN A 190 6.18 -1.88 -15.39
CA GLN A 190 6.03 -3.25 -15.90
C GLN A 190 5.30 -3.27 -17.23
N SER A 191 4.18 -2.55 -17.37
CA SER A 191 3.41 -2.45 -18.61
C SER A 191 4.28 -1.91 -19.76
N THR A 192 4.95 -0.78 -19.53
CA THR A 192 5.83 -0.16 -20.55
C THR A 192 6.97 -1.09 -20.96
N THR A 193 7.52 -1.86 -20.02
CA THR A 193 8.66 -2.74 -20.30
C THR A 193 8.22 -4.00 -21.02
N ILE A 194 7.17 -4.69 -20.55
CA ILE A 194 6.71 -5.93 -21.15
C ILE A 194 6.10 -5.70 -22.54
N THR A 195 5.48 -4.55 -22.76
CA THR A 195 4.95 -4.17 -24.09
C THR A 195 6.02 -4.31 -25.17
N LYS A 196 7.23 -3.83 -24.91
CA LYS A 196 8.35 -3.94 -25.87
C LYS A 196 8.69 -5.39 -26.19
N TYR A 197 8.76 -6.24 -25.16
CA TYR A 197 9.06 -7.67 -25.36
C TYR A 197 7.93 -8.39 -26.07
N LEU A 198 6.67 -8.06 -25.80
CA LEU A 198 5.52 -8.66 -26.47
C LEU A 198 5.45 -8.22 -27.94
N GLU A 199 5.76 -6.96 -28.25
CA GLU A 199 5.84 -6.45 -29.61
C GLU A 199 6.98 -7.12 -30.39
N ASP A 200 8.14 -7.34 -29.75
CA ASP A 200 9.26 -8.10 -30.34
C ASP A 200 8.91 -9.56 -30.65
N GLU A 201 8.00 -10.17 -29.85
CA GLU A 201 7.43 -11.49 -30.11
C GLU A 201 6.33 -11.48 -31.19
N GLY A 202 5.97 -10.32 -31.70
CA GLY A 202 5.05 -10.11 -32.83
C GLY A 202 3.58 -9.91 -32.43
N TYR A 203 3.30 -9.58 -31.18
CA TYR A 203 1.97 -9.23 -30.71
C TYR A 203 1.61 -7.77 -30.95
N THR A 204 0.32 -7.50 -31.11
CA THR A 204 -0.25 -6.16 -30.95
C THR A 204 -0.66 -6.00 -29.50
N VAL A 205 -0.12 -4.98 -28.82
CA VAL A 205 -0.41 -4.75 -27.41
C VAL A 205 -1.33 -3.57 -27.24
N LYS A 206 -2.30 -3.69 -26.33
CA LYS A 206 -3.19 -2.59 -25.95
C LYS A 206 -3.34 -2.52 -24.44
N GLU A 207 -3.12 -1.33 -23.91
CA GLU A 207 -3.29 -1.05 -22.48
C GLU A 207 -4.76 -0.72 -22.16
N TYR A 208 -5.22 -1.23 -21.01
CA TYR A 208 -6.53 -1.00 -20.43
C TYR A 208 -6.32 -0.60 -18.98
N THR A 209 -6.49 0.68 -18.69
CA THR A 209 -6.20 1.22 -17.37
C THR A 209 -7.44 1.59 -16.59
N PHE A 210 -7.36 1.46 -15.28
CA PHE A 210 -8.31 1.97 -14.33
C PHE A 210 -7.60 2.85 -13.29
N SER A 211 -8.33 3.66 -12.55
CA SER A 211 -7.76 4.52 -11.51
C SER A 211 -8.08 4.07 -10.10
N ASP A 212 -9.13 3.30 -9.95
CA ASP A 212 -9.57 2.70 -8.69
C ASP A 212 -10.31 1.37 -8.91
N SER A 213 -10.55 0.63 -7.85
CA SER A 213 -11.15 -0.71 -7.90
C SER A 213 -12.58 -0.75 -8.46
N ASN A 214 -13.31 0.36 -8.51
CA ASN A 214 -14.69 0.38 -9.00
C ASN A 214 -14.76 0.15 -10.52
N ASP A 215 -13.72 0.56 -11.25
CA ASP A 215 -13.68 0.47 -12.71
C ASP A 215 -13.11 -0.86 -13.22
N VAL A 216 -12.47 -1.66 -12.35
CA VAL A 216 -11.78 -2.91 -12.73
C VAL A 216 -12.67 -3.84 -13.55
N ALA A 217 -13.90 -4.08 -13.12
CA ALA A 217 -14.80 -5.00 -13.81
C ALA A 217 -15.14 -4.53 -15.24
N ALA A 218 -15.43 -3.24 -15.44
CA ALA A 218 -15.76 -2.69 -16.74
C ALA A 218 -14.56 -2.66 -17.69
N VAL A 219 -13.38 -2.32 -17.15
CA VAL A 219 -12.12 -2.32 -17.91
C VAL A 219 -11.72 -3.73 -18.30
N THR A 220 -11.84 -4.69 -17.40
CA THR A 220 -11.58 -6.12 -17.66
C THR A 220 -12.50 -6.65 -18.76
N GLN A 221 -13.81 -6.36 -18.72
CA GLN A 221 -14.72 -6.76 -19.78
C GLN A 221 -14.30 -6.19 -21.13
N SER A 222 -13.94 -4.91 -21.17
CA SER A 222 -13.50 -4.25 -22.41
C SER A 222 -12.20 -4.86 -22.97
N ALA A 223 -11.30 -5.26 -22.10
CA ALA A 223 -10.06 -5.93 -22.47
C ALA A 223 -10.32 -7.33 -23.02
N CYS A 224 -11.18 -8.12 -22.36
CA CYS A 224 -11.56 -9.46 -22.78
C CYS A 224 -12.28 -9.48 -24.13
N ASP A 225 -13.09 -8.46 -24.42
CA ASP A 225 -13.84 -8.37 -25.68
C ASP A 225 -12.92 -8.09 -26.89
N ALA A 226 -11.71 -7.56 -26.67
CA ALA A 226 -10.84 -7.07 -27.72
C ALA A 226 -9.43 -7.71 -27.75
N SER A 227 -9.16 -8.66 -26.87
CA SER A 227 -7.85 -9.29 -26.75
C SER A 227 -7.95 -10.81 -26.77
N ASP A 228 -6.92 -11.45 -27.31
CA ASP A 228 -6.84 -12.93 -27.35
C ASP A 228 -6.30 -13.50 -26.02
N ALA A 229 -5.49 -12.71 -25.32
CA ALA A 229 -5.01 -12.99 -23.97
C ALA A 229 -4.83 -11.69 -23.18
N ILE A 230 -4.87 -11.80 -21.85
CA ILE A 230 -4.73 -10.68 -20.92
C ILE A 230 -3.48 -10.92 -20.09
N TYR A 231 -2.67 -9.87 -19.95
CA TYR A 231 -1.57 -9.79 -19.00
C TYR A 231 -1.91 -8.79 -17.89
N ILE A 232 -1.65 -9.18 -16.66
CA ILE A 232 -1.78 -8.32 -15.48
C ILE A 232 -0.43 -8.29 -14.79
N PRO A 233 0.22 -7.11 -14.65
CA PRO A 233 1.47 -6.98 -13.91
C PRO A 233 1.24 -7.19 -12.41
N THR A 234 2.31 -7.10 -11.62
CA THR A 234 2.23 -7.01 -10.15
C THR A 234 1.62 -5.67 -9.78
N ASP A 235 0.30 -5.65 -9.64
CA ASP A 235 -0.54 -4.46 -9.41
C ASP A 235 -1.32 -4.64 -8.12
N ASN A 236 -1.20 -3.67 -7.19
CA ASN A 236 -1.79 -3.80 -5.85
C ASN A 236 -3.31 -3.57 -5.83
N THR A 237 -3.86 -2.97 -6.88
CA THR A 237 -5.30 -2.68 -6.98
C THR A 237 -6.03 -3.75 -7.79
N ALA A 238 -5.34 -4.39 -8.76
CA ALA A 238 -5.89 -5.45 -9.59
C ALA A 238 -5.82 -6.84 -8.93
N ALA A 239 -4.98 -7.02 -7.92
CA ALA A 239 -4.70 -8.29 -7.25
C ALA A 239 -5.77 -8.70 -6.22
#